data_9ee3a95edcccd855e4014745073b14ce
#
_entry.id   9ee3a95edcccd855e4014745073b14ce
#
_cell.length_a   1.000
_cell.length_b   1.000
_cell.length_c   1.000
_cell.angle_alpha   90.00
_cell.angle_beta   90.00
_cell.angle_gamma   90.00
#
_symmetry.space_group_name_H-M   'P 1'
#
loop_
_entity.id
_entity.type
_entity.pdbx_description
1 polymer ?
#
loop_
_entity_poly.entity_id
_entity_poly.type
_entity_poly.pdbx_seq_one_letter_code
_entity_poly.pdbx_strand_id
1 'polypeptide(L)'
;MIPDNQDACPNTPAGEFVDSNGCSATQLDDDNDGLVNQYDLCPATPLGSVIDSAGCSASQLDTDDDGINDELDQCPSTSPNVPINGFGCAADQRDTDMDGLNDNVDSCPNTPTSETANNNGCSPSQTDTDLDLSLIHI
;
A
#
# COMPACT_ATOMS: atom_id res chain seq x y z
N MET A 1 24.37 4.72 38.26
CA MET A 1 23.20 4.02 38.85
C MET A 1 22.15 5.07 39.20
N ILE A 2 20.90 4.84 38.78
CA ILE A 2 19.79 5.75 39.06
C ILE A 2 19.14 5.33 40.38
N PRO A 3 18.92 6.25 41.32
CA PRO A 3 18.24 5.90 42.57
C PRO A 3 16.81 5.43 42.32
N ASP A 4 16.32 4.50 43.12
CA ASP A 4 14.99 3.88 42.95
C ASP A 4 13.87 4.91 42.85
N ASN A 5 13.98 6.03 43.56
CA ASN A 5 12.94 7.04 43.50
C ASN A 5 12.95 7.90 42.22
N GLN A 6 13.99 7.74 41.41
CA GLN A 6 14.14 8.44 40.13
C GLN A 6 14.20 7.47 38.94
N ASP A 7 14.16 6.18 39.23
CA ASP A 7 14.24 5.13 38.23
C ASP A 7 12.83 4.79 37.74
N ALA A 8 12.54 5.17 36.50
CA ALA A 8 11.23 4.91 35.91
C ALA A 8 11.09 3.46 35.42
N CYS A 9 12.20 2.77 35.22
CA CYS A 9 12.21 1.40 34.71
C CYS A 9 12.97 0.44 35.62
N PRO A 10 12.34 0.03 36.71
CA PRO A 10 12.99 -0.94 37.60
C PRO A 10 13.21 -2.26 36.86
N ASN A 11 14.22 -3.01 37.34
CA ASN A 11 14.58 -4.31 36.76
C ASN A 11 15.28 -4.21 35.40
N THR A 12 16.00 -3.12 35.15
CA THR A 12 16.80 -3.01 33.92
C THR A 12 17.84 -4.14 33.89
N PRO A 13 17.97 -4.86 32.76
CA PRO A 13 18.97 -5.92 32.67
C PRO A 13 20.38 -5.41 32.90
N ALA A 14 21.19 -6.19 33.60
CA ALA A 14 22.56 -5.82 33.90
C ALA A 14 23.38 -5.69 32.62
N GLY A 15 24.18 -4.62 32.56
CA GLY A 15 25.04 -4.36 31.40
C GLY A 15 24.43 -3.56 30.28
N GLU A 16 23.16 -3.22 30.36
CA GLU A 16 22.52 -2.38 29.35
C GLU A 16 22.74 -0.89 29.65
N PHE A 17 22.84 -0.12 28.58
CA PHE A 17 22.86 1.35 28.71
C PHE A 17 21.46 1.86 28.99
N VAL A 18 21.38 2.82 29.91
CA VAL A 18 20.11 3.42 30.31
C VAL A 18 20.11 4.91 30.00
N ASP A 19 18.90 5.44 29.81
CA ASP A 19 18.69 6.88 29.66
C ASP A 19 18.71 7.57 31.03
N SER A 20 18.38 8.87 31.08
CA SER A 20 18.36 9.64 32.30
C SER A 20 17.28 9.21 33.30
N ASN A 21 16.34 8.40 32.85
CA ASN A 21 15.24 7.87 33.68
C ASN A 21 15.48 6.43 34.16
N GLY A 22 16.64 5.85 33.80
CA GLY A 22 16.96 4.49 34.19
C GLY A 22 16.44 3.43 33.24
N CYS A 23 15.98 3.80 32.06
CA CYS A 23 15.34 2.89 31.12
C CYS A 23 16.31 2.49 30.01
N SER A 24 16.38 1.20 29.71
CA SER A 24 17.14 0.71 28.55
C SER A 24 16.26 0.57 27.33
N ALA A 25 16.87 0.37 26.17
CA ALA A 25 16.14 0.17 24.92
C ALA A 25 15.24 -1.06 24.94
N THR A 26 15.54 -2.04 25.80
CA THR A 26 14.69 -3.23 25.96
C THR A 26 13.45 -2.97 26.80
N GLN A 27 13.36 -1.79 27.42
CA GLN A 27 12.24 -1.42 28.30
C GLN A 27 11.41 -0.26 27.74
N LEU A 28 11.97 0.48 26.77
CA LEU A 28 11.31 1.65 26.19
C LEU A 28 10.49 1.27 24.97
N ASP A 29 9.35 1.90 24.84
CA ASP A 29 8.47 1.84 23.67
C ASP A 29 8.00 3.27 23.46
N ASP A 30 8.73 4.00 22.61
CA ASP A 30 8.59 5.45 22.49
C ASP A 30 7.30 5.88 21.81
N ASP A 31 6.79 5.07 20.88
CA ASP A 31 5.55 5.39 20.17
C ASP A 31 4.35 4.60 20.71
N ASN A 32 4.59 3.71 21.67
CA ASN A 32 3.55 2.92 22.34
C ASN A 32 2.78 2.02 21.38
N ASP A 33 3.47 1.46 20.40
CA ASP A 33 2.86 0.53 19.45
C ASP A 33 2.82 -0.92 19.96
N GLY A 34 3.48 -1.18 21.08
CA GLY A 34 3.55 -2.51 21.68
C GLY A 34 4.86 -3.22 21.45
N LEU A 35 5.78 -2.61 20.69
CA LEU A 35 7.11 -3.19 20.46
C LEU A 35 8.16 -2.27 21.06
N VAL A 36 9.08 -2.83 21.83
CA VAL A 36 10.12 -2.02 22.47
C VAL A 36 11.11 -1.53 21.44
N ASN A 37 11.71 -0.38 21.71
CA ASN A 37 12.62 0.33 20.81
C ASN A 37 13.73 -0.55 20.22
N GLN A 38 14.17 -1.57 20.97
CA GLN A 38 15.24 -2.44 20.52
C GLN A 38 14.85 -3.26 19.29
N TYR A 39 13.59 -3.65 19.19
CA TYR A 39 13.09 -4.51 18.11
C TYR A 39 12.22 -3.75 17.12
N ASP A 40 11.94 -2.49 17.42
CA ASP A 40 11.06 -1.65 16.60
C ASP A 40 11.86 -1.02 15.46
N LEU A 41 11.46 -1.31 14.22
CA LEU A 41 12.05 -0.73 13.02
C LEU A 41 11.33 0.54 12.57
N CYS A 42 10.17 0.83 13.13
CA CYS A 42 9.35 1.98 12.75
C CYS A 42 9.00 2.84 13.97
N PRO A 43 9.96 3.59 14.51
CA PRO A 43 9.85 4.21 15.84
C PRO A 43 8.88 5.40 15.95
N ALA A 44 8.03 5.60 14.98
CA ALA A 44 7.05 6.68 15.00
C ALA A 44 5.69 6.20 14.49
N THR A 45 5.33 4.98 14.84
CA THR A 45 4.06 4.38 14.43
C THR A 45 2.90 5.17 15.02
N PRO A 46 1.87 5.50 14.22
CA PRO A 46 0.71 6.22 14.73
C PRO A 46 -0.02 5.42 15.81
N LEU A 47 -0.41 6.11 16.88
CA LEU A 47 -1.07 5.49 18.03
C LEU A 47 -2.36 4.81 17.59
N GLY A 48 -2.54 3.57 18.02
CA GLY A 48 -3.74 2.80 17.70
C GLY A 48 -3.67 2.03 16.39
N SER A 49 -2.55 2.13 15.66
CA SER A 49 -2.37 1.37 14.41
C SER A 49 -2.10 -0.11 14.71
N VAL A 50 -2.52 -0.96 13.78
CA VAL A 50 -2.10 -2.36 13.78
C VAL A 50 -0.69 -2.44 13.21
N ILE A 51 0.20 -3.14 13.90
CA ILE A 51 1.60 -3.27 13.49
C ILE A 51 1.94 -4.70 13.09
N ASP A 52 3.01 -4.83 12.30
CA ASP A 52 3.60 -6.12 12.01
C ASP A 52 4.61 -6.52 13.09
N SER A 53 5.36 -7.59 12.85
CA SER A 53 6.35 -8.08 13.81
C SER A 53 7.57 -7.16 13.96
N ALA A 54 7.70 -6.16 13.11
CA ALA A 54 8.80 -5.20 13.14
C ALA A 54 8.40 -3.83 13.70
N GLY A 55 7.16 -3.69 14.20
CA GLY A 55 6.66 -2.43 14.75
C GLY A 55 6.13 -1.47 13.70
N CYS A 56 5.89 -1.94 12.48
CA CYS A 56 5.48 -1.06 11.38
C CYS A 56 4.01 -1.21 11.06
N SER A 57 3.33 -0.08 10.89
CA SER A 57 1.94 -0.07 10.43
C SER A 57 1.88 -0.01 8.90
N ALA A 58 0.70 -0.32 8.35
CA ALA A 58 0.50 -0.27 6.90
C ALA A 58 0.75 1.12 6.31
N SER A 59 0.53 2.19 7.10
CA SER A 59 0.81 3.56 6.64
C SER A 59 2.29 3.87 6.52
N GLN A 60 3.16 3.04 7.10
CA GLN A 60 4.61 3.22 7.07
C GLN A 60 5.30 2.29 6.08
N LEU A 61 4.58 1.29 5.59
CA LEU A 61 5.11 0.28 4.68
C LEU A 61 4.68 0.56 3.25
N ASP A 62 5.52 0.20 2.30
CA ASP A 62 5.25 0.19 0.87
C ASP A 62 5.87 -1.12 0.38
N THR A 63 5.06 -2.17 0.37
CA THR A 63 5.56 -3.54 0.20
C THR A 63 6.07 -3.82 -1.21
N ASP A 64 5.46 -3.20 -2.23
CA ASP A 64 5.88 -3.40 -3.61
C ASP A 64 6.73 -2.24 -4.16
N ASP A 65 7.00 -1.22 -3.31
CA ASP A 65 7.84 -0.07 -3.66
C ASP A 65 7.30 0.73 -4.86
N ASP A 66 5.98 0.86 -4.96
CA ASP A 66 5.37 1.63 -6.04
C ASP A 66 5.18 3.11 -5.70
N GLY A 67 5.41 3.49 -4.45
CA GLY A 67 5.29 4.86 -3.97
C GLY A 67 3.99 5.14 -3.22
N ILE A 68 3.11 4.16 -3.10
CA ILE A 68 1.88 4.25 -2.31
C ILE A 68 2.02 3.29 -1.14
N ASN A 69 1.75 3.76 0.07
CA ASN A 69 1.89 2.89 1.23
C ASN A 69 0.78 1.84 1.27
N ASP A 70 1.05 0.74 1.98
CA ASP A 70 0.16 -0.43 2.05
C ASP A 70 -1.26 -0.08 2.51
N GLU A 71 -1.43 0.99 3.32
CA GLU A 71 -2.75 1.39 3.80
C GLU A 71 -3.63 1.96 2.69
N LEU A 72 -3.02 2.67 1.74
CA LEU A 72 -3.72 3.35 0.65
C LEU A 72 -3.65 2.57 -0.66
N ASP A 73 -2.77 1.60 -0.73
CA ASP A 73 -2.52 0.83 -1.93
C ASP A 73 -3.62 -0.19 -2.17
N GLN A 74 -4.24 -0.12 -3.32
CA GLN A 74 -5.27 -1.08 -3.73
C GLN A 74 -4.72 -2.22 -4.56
N CYS A 75 -3.46 -2.11 -4.99
CA CYS A 75 -2.83 -3.10 -5.87
C CYS A 75 -1.46 -3.53 -5.32
N PRO A 76 -1.42 -4.33 -4.24
CA PRO A 76 -0.21 -4.56 -3.44
C PRO A 76 0.88 -5.40 -4.10
N SER A 77 0.83 -5.60 -5.39
CA SER A 77 1.83 -6.39 -6.11
C SER A 77 2.16 -5.73 -7.45
N THR A 78 2.26 -4.41 -7.45
CA THR A 78 2.60 -3.66 -8.64
C THR A 78 4.06 -3.88 -9.00
N SER A 79 4.34 -4.07 -10.29
CA SER A 79 5.71 -4.24 -10.76
C SER A 79 6.51 -2.95 -10.57
N PRO A 80 7.80 -3.05 -10.17
CA PRO A 80 8.61 -1.85 -9.97
C PRO A 80 8.82 -1.07 -11.27
N ASN A 81 8.90 0.25 -11.13
CA ASN A 81 9.21 1.19 -12.21
C ASN A 81 8.12 1.28 -13.30
N VAL A 82 6.89 0.85 -13.02
CA VAL A 82 5.77 1.07 -13.94
C VAL A 82 4.96 2.28 -13.48
N PRO A 83 4.33 3.02 -14.41
CA PRO A 83 3.43 4.11 -14.02
C PRO A 83 2.19 3.57 -13.29
N ILE A 84 1.81 4.26 -12.22
CA ILE A 84 0.64 3.89 -11.41
C ILE A 84 -0.34 5.06 -11.33
N ASN A 85 -1.57 4.74 -10.93
CA ASN A 85 -2.55 5.77 -10.58
C ASN A 85 -2.41 6.15 -9.10
N GLY A 86 -3.32 6.98 -8.59
CA GLY A 86 -3.28 7.42 -7.18
C GLY A 86 -3.61 6.34 -6.17
N PHE A 87 -3.95 5.13 -6.60
CA PHE A 87 -4.29 4.00 -5.74
C PHE A 87 -3.26 2.86 -5.79
N GLY A 88 -2.09 3.10 -6.38
CA GLY A 88 -1.05 2.09 -6.47
C GLY A 88 -1.22 1.09 -7.59
N CYS A 89 -2.10 1.35 -8.56
CA CYS A 89 -2.42 0.39 -9.61
C CYS A 89 -1.80 0.77 -10.95
N ALA A 90 -1.07 -0.15 -11.55
CA ALA A 90 -0.55 -0.01 -12.90
C ALA A 90 -1.63 -0.36 -13.94
N ALA A 91 -1.37 -0.02 -15.20
CA ALA A 91 -2.34 -0.25 -16.26
C ALA A 91 -2.64 -1.74 -16.49
N ASP A 92 -1.69 -2.62 -16.19
CA ASP A 92 -1.91 -4.06 -16.31
C ASP A 92 -2.69 -4.67 -15.15
N GLN A 93 -2.99 -3.86 -14.14
CA GLN A 93 -3.79 -4.27 -12.99
C GLN A 93 -5.19 -3.66 -13.01
N ARG A 94 -5.45 -2.72 -13.90
CA ARG A 94 -6.72 -1.99 -13.97
C ARG A 94 -7.51 -2.40 -15.20
N ASP A 95 -8.80 -2.45 -15.04
CA ASP A 95 -9.79 -2.57 -16.12
C ASP A 95 -10.81 -1.47 -15.88
N THR A 96 -10.56 -0.30 -16.48
CA THR A 96 -11.31 0.91 -16.13
C THR A 96 -12.76 0.87 -16.60
N ASP A 97 -13.05 0.26 -17.75
CA ASP A 97 -14.40 0.15 -18.27
C ASP A 97 -15.05 -1.21 -17.98
N MET A 98 -14.31 -2.09 -17.31
CA MET A 98 -14.81 -3.41 -16.88
C MET A 98 -15.26 -4.30 -18.03
N ASP A 99 -14.53 -4.24 -19.14
CA ASP A 99 -14.84 -5.08 -20.30
C ASP A 99 -14.12 -6.44 -20.28
N GLY A 100 -13.28 -6.66 -19.28
CA GLY A 100 -12.53 -7.90 -19.15
C GLY A 100 -11.10 -7.81 -19.64
N LEU A 101 -10.70 -6.67 -20.19
CA LEU A 101 -9.32 -6.42 -20.64
C LEU A 101 -8.69 -5.32 -19.79
N ASN A 102 -7.45 -5.55 -19.39
CA ASN A 102 -6.74 -4.53 -18.61
C ASN A 102 -6.37 -3.34 -19.48
N ASP A 103 -6.27 -2.17 -18.86
CA ASP A 103 -6.03 -0.90 -19.55
C ASP A 103 -4.78 -0.92 -20.46
N ASN A 104 -3.76 -1.72 -20.11
CA ASN A 104 -2.52 -1.75 -20.89
C ASN A 104 -2.65 -2.49 -22.21
N VAL A 105 -3.66 -3.34 -22.37
CA VAL A 105 -3.90 -4.11 -23.59
C VAL A 105 -5.24 -3.77 -24.24
N ASP A 106 -6.01 -2.91 -23.60
CA ASP A 106 -7.32 -2.50 -24.09
C ASP A 106 -7.16 -1.39 -25.13
N SER A 107 -7.63 -1.66 -26.35
CA SER A 107 -7.58 -0.68 -27.44
C SER A 107 -8.74 0.30 -27.40
N CYS A 108 -9.80 0.00 -26.64
CA CYS A 108 -11.02 0.81 -26.58
C CYS A 108 -11.40 1.07 -25.12
N PRO A 109 -10.78 2.05 -24.46
CA PRO A 109 -10.87 2.21 -23.01
C PRO A 109 -12.20 2.73 -22.48
N ASN A 110 -13.23 2.81 -23.29
CA ASN A 110 -14.55 3.28 -22.85
C ASN A 110 -15.64 2.38 -23.39
N THR A 111 -15.43 1.08 -23.38
CA THR A 111 -16.42 0.12 -23.86
C THR A 111 -17.69 0.18 -23.00
N PRO A 112 -18.87 0.34 -23.61
CA PRO A 112 -20.11 0.34 -22.84
C PRO A 112 -20.31 -0.99 -22.09
N THR A 113 -20.74 -0.90 -20.84
CA THR A 113 -20.95 -2.10 -20.02
C THR A 113 -22.06 -2.99 -20.52
N SER A 114 -22.95 -2.46 -21.36
CA SER A 114 -24.05 -3.22 -21.96
C SER A 114 -23.65 -3.99 -23.20
N GLU A 115 -22.42 -3.80 -23.69
CA GLU A 115 -21.93 -4.47 -24.88
C GLU A 115 -20.79 -5.42 -24.52
N THR A 116 -20.59 -6.45 -25.33
CA THR A 116 -19.50 -7.40 -25.14
C THR A 116 -18.30 -6.95 -25.94
N ALA A 117 -17.15 -6.88 -25.29
CA ALA A 117 -15.89 -6.52 -25.94
C ALA A 117 -15.30 -7.72 -26.70
N ASN A 118 -14.58 -7.43 -27.78
CA ASN A 118 -13.80 -8.44 -28.49
C ASN A 118 -12.43 -8.62 -27.80
N ASN A 119 -11.52 -9.35 -28.44
CA ASN A 119 -10.20 -9.65 -27.87
C ASN A 119 -9.30 -8.41 -27.73
N ASN A 120 -9.69 -7.30 -28.32
CA ASN A 120 -8.96 -6.02 -28.21
C ASN A 120 -9.62 -5.05 -27.24
N GLY A 121 -10.69 -5.46 -26.57
CA GLY A 121 -11.42 -4.59 -25.66
C GLY A 121 -12.42 -3.68 -26.35
N CYS A 122 -12.80 -3.97 -27.58
CA CYS A 122 -13.69 -3.11 -28.35
C CYS A 122 -15.06 -3.78 -28.57
N SER A 123 -16.12 -3.02 -28.33
CA SER A 123 -17.47 -3.46 -28.61
C SER A 123 -17.85 -3.20 -30.07
N PRO A 124 -18.97 -3.79 -30.55
CA PRO A 124 -19.42 -3.55 -31.93
C PRO A 124 -19.62 -2.09 -32.27
N SER A 125 -20.09 -1.26 -31.31
CA SER A 125 -20.29 0.17 -31.58
C SER A 125 -18.98 0.94 -31.73
N GLN A 126 -17.87 0.38 -31.23
CA GLN A 126 -16.55 1.00 -31.30
C GLN A 126 -15.74 0.53 -32.51
N THR A 127 -16.15 -0.55 -33.16
CA THR A 127 -15.39 -1.16 -34.25
C THR A 127 -16.00 -0.91 -35.62
N ASP A 128 -16.81 0.14 -35.77
CA ASP A 128 -17.39 0.50 -37.05
C ASP A 128 -16.30 1.03 -37.97
N THR A 129 -15.77 0.15 -38.79
CA THR A 129 -14.59 0.42 -39.59
C THR A 129 -14.83 1.30 -40.79
N ASP A 130 -16.07 1.43 -41.26
CA ASP A 130 -16.38 2.30 -42.39
C ASP A 130 -16.86 3.68 -41.96
N LEU A 131 -16.96 3.91 -40.65
CA LEU A 131 -17.27 5.22 -40.06
C LEU A 131 -18.62 5.80 -40.47
N ASP A 132 -19.52 4.98 -40.98
CA ASP A 132 -20.84 5.44 -41.36
C ASP A 132 -21.91 5.06 -40.32
N LEU A 133 -21.47 4.56 -39.16
CA LEU A 133 -22.36 4.08 -38.15
C LEU A 133 -23.26 2.95 -38.68
N SER A 134 -22.66 1.99 -39.31
CA SER A 134 -23.34 0.91 -40.01
C SER A 134 -24.36 0.17 -39.15
N LEU A 135 -24.25 0.28 -37.86
CA LEU A 135 -25.25 -0.30 -36.93
C LEU A 135 -26.61 0.35 -37.07
N ILE A 136 -26.65 1.59 -37.57
CA ILE A 136 -27.88 2.31 -37.86
C ILE A 136 -28.03 2.53 -39.35
N HIS A 137 -27.04 2.14 -40.07
CA HIS A 137 -27.02 2.25 -41.51
C HIS A 137 -27.72 1.05 -42.11
N ILE A 138 -28.67 1.25 -42.86
CA ILE A 138 -29.42 0.14 -43.40
C ILE A 138 -29.49 0.17 -44.91
#